data_e240f9b26c738adc7481c8353b60d352
#
_entry.id   e240f9b26c738adc7481c8353b60d352
#
_cell.length_a   1.000
_cell.length_b   1.000
_cell.length_c   1.000
_cell.angle_alpha   90.00
_cell.angle_beta   90.00
_cell.angle_gamma   90.00
#
_symmetry.space_group_name_H-M   'P 1'
#
loop_
_entity.id
_entity.type
_entity.pdbx_description
1 polymer ?
#
loop_
_entity_poly.entity_id
_entity_poly.type
_entity_poly.pdbx_seq_one_letter_code
_entity_poly.pdbx_strand_id
1 'polypeptide(L)'
;MMIQQTLDKLYAMKLDGMADSLKEQIASPHMSELSFEDRVSLIVDRQWDLKESRGLRRRLQVARLRQQAAVEDIDFRTHRGLDKAATLSLAECGYIASHSNIIITGPTGVGKSYIACAIANKACRLKHSVRYFGCGDLLQTTSLARADGSYQLLVRRLEKTELLVIDDWGMYPLDADASRDVFEILESRTGQGSVIVVSQVPIEDWYRDGVSTRCAYFGDADQLVR
;
A
#
# COMPACT_ATOMS: atom_id res chain seq x y z
N MET A 1 -29.24 -35.46 -2.00
CA MET A 1 -29.44 -34.70 -3.24
C MET A 1 -29.58 -33.19 -3.04
N MET A 2 -30.48 -32.66 -2.20
CA MET A 2 -30.68 -31.22 -2.05
C MET A 2 -29.44 -30.43 -1.57
N ILE A 3 -28.67 -30.99 -0.64
CA ILE A 3 -27.49 -30.30 -0.08
C ILE A 3 -26.36 -30.13 -1.11
N GLN A 4 -26.13 -31.13 -1.97
CA GLN A 4 -25.12 -31.02 -3.01
C GLN A 4 -25.46 -29.90 -4.00
N GLN A 5 -26.70 -29.78 -4.40
CA GLN A 5 -27.14 -28.68 -5.26
C GLN A 5 -26.96 -27.31 -4.59
N THR A 6 -27.12 -27.21 -3.27
CA THR A 6 -26.88 -25.98 -2.53
C THR A 6 -25.38 -25.65 -2.51
N LEU A 7 -24.52 -26.62 -2.28
CA LEU A 7 -23.06 -26.43 -2.34
C LEU A 7 -22.63 -25.97 -3.75
N ASP A 8 -23.14 -26.63 -4.79
CA ASP A 8 -22.81 -26.28 -6.17
C ASP A 8 -23.23 -24.82 -6.51
N LYS A 9 -24.40 -24.38 -6.02
CA LYS A 9 -24.85 -22.99 -6.16
C LYS A 9 -23.95 -22.00 -5.42
N LEU A 10 -23.52 -22.32 -4.20
CA LEU A 10 -22.62 -21.48 -3.42
C LEU A 10 -21.27 -21.32 -4.14
N TYR A 11 -20.69 -22.40 -4.66
CA TYR A 11 -19.46 -22.32 -5.46
C TYR A 11 -19.67 -21.51 -6.75
N ALA A 12 -20.77 -21.71 -7.46
CA ALA A 12 -21.10 -20.94 -8.66
C ALA A 12 -21.22 -19.44 -8.38
N MET A 13 -21.71 -19.06 -7.19
CA MET A 13 -21.79 -17.67 -6.70
C MET A 13 -20.45 -17.17 -6.13
N LYS A 14 -19.37 -17.96 -6.15
CA LYS A 14 -18.04 -17.66 -5.54
C LYS A 14 -18.13 -17.43 -4.01
N LEU A 15 -19.05 -18.12 -3.36
CA LEU A 15 -19.23 -18.13 -1.90
C LEU A 15 -18.54 -19.37 -1.30
N ASP A 16 -17.27 -19.57 -1.66
CA ASP A 16 -16.49 -20.77 -1.30
C ASP A 16 -16.41 -20.96 0.22
N GLY A 17 -16.23 -19.87 0.99
CA GLY A 17 -16.16 -19.92 2.45
C GLY A 17 -17.46 -20.42 3.07
N MET A 18 -18.61 -20.01 2.54
CA MET A 18 -19.91 -20.51 2.98
C MET A 18 -20.10 -21.99 2.64
N ALA A 19 -19.71 -22.38 1.42
CA ALA A 19 -19.80 -23.76 0.96
C ALA A 19 -18.93 -24.70 1.81
N ASP A 20 -17.67 -24.31 2.08
CA ASP A 20 -16.74 -25.07 2.90
C ASP A 20 -17.22 -25.18 4.35
N SER A 21 -17.66 -24.08 4.97
CA SER A 21 -18.20 -24.06 6.33
C SER A 21 -19.48 -24.94 6.44
N LEU A 22 -20.38 -24.84 5.48
CA LEU A 22 -21.59 -25.68 5.44
C LEU A 22 -21.23 -27.16 5.34
N LYS A 23 -20.27 -27.53 4.50
CA LYS A 23 -19.78 -28.89 4.34
C LYS A 23 -19.15 -29.42 5.64
N GLU A 24 -18.31 -28.60 6.32
CA GLU A 24 -17.72 -28.93 7.61
C GLU A 24 -18.79 -29.14 8.68
N GLN A 25 -19.82 -28.29 8.74
CA GLN A 25 -20.93 -28.43 9.70
C GLN A 25 -21.74 -29.70 9.50
N ILE A 26 -21.95 -30.11 8.25
CA ILE A 26 -22.67 -31.36 7.95
C ILE A 26 -21.87 -32.58 8.37
N ALA A 27 -20.54 -32.51 8.24
CA ALA A 27 -19.65 -33.62 8.58
C ALA A 27 -19.39 -33.74 10.08
N SER A 28 -19.68 -32.71 10.89
CA SER A 28 -19.40 -32.66 12.32
C SER A 28 -20.66 -32.90 13.18
N PRO A 29 -20.75 -33.98 13.95
CA PRO A 29 -21.89 -34.24 14.83
C PRO A 29 -22.11 -33.15 15.90
N HIS A 30 -21.02 -32.53 16.39
CA HIS A 30 -21.11 -31.51 17.46
C HIS A 30 -21.78 -30.21 16.97
N MET A 31 -21.85 -29.97 15.66
CA MET A 31 -22.54 -28.80 15.12
C MET A 31 -24.06 -28.86 15.30
N SER A 32 -24.62 -30.02 15.57
CA SER A 32 -26.06 -30.17 15.86
C SER A 32 -26.48 -29.63 17.26
N GLU A 33 -25.49 -29.39 18.15
CA GLU A 33 -25.72 -28.82 19.47
C GLU A 33 -25.87 -27.30 19.44
N LEU A 34 -25.41 -26.65 18.36
CA LEU A 34 -25.52 -25.21 18.15
C LEU A 34 -26.92 -24.83 17.61
N SER A 35 -27.37 -23.64 17.99
CA SER A 35 -28.58 -23.06 17.40
C SER A 35 -28.45 -22.85 15.89
N PHE A 36 -29.58 -22.75 15.21
CA PHE A 36 -29.57 -22.45 13.77
C PHE A 36 -28.88 -21.11 13.48
N GLU A 37 -29.13 -20.10 14.31
CA GLU A 37 -28.57 -18.74 14.21
C GLU A 37 -27.06 -18.76 14.35
N ASP A 38 -26.53 -19.49 15.34
CA ASP A 38 -25.08 -19.62 15.55
C ASP A 38 -24.41 -20.29 14.35
N ARG A 39 -25.02 -21.34 13.80
CA ARG A 39 -24.51 -22.06 12.65
C ARG A 39 -24.48 -21.18 11.39
N VAL A 40 -25.51 -20.37 11.18
CA VAL A 40 -25.55 -19.40 10.07
C VAL A 40 -24.49 -18.34 10.25
N SER A 41 -24.31 -17.80 11.47
CA SER A 41 -23.25 -16.82 11.77
C SER A 41 -21.87 -17.36 11.42
N LEU A 42 -21.54 -18.59 11.83
CA LEU A 42 -20.26 -19.23 11.49
C LEU A 42 -20.04 -19.38 9.99
N ILE A 43 -21.09 -19.68 9.22
CA ILE A 43 -21.03 -19.77 7.75
C ILE A 43 -20.71 -18.41 7.13
N VAL A 44 -21.40 -17.37 7.59
CA VAL A 44 -21.19 -16.00 7.11
C VAL A 44 -19.81 -15.47 7.48
N ASP A 45 -19.38 -15.67 8.72
CA ASP A 45 -18.07 -15.24 9.22
C ASP A 45 -16.93 -15.87 8.40
N ARG A 46 -17.03 -17.18 8.12
CA ARG A 46 -16.04 -17.88 7.28
C ARG A 46 -15.91 -17.26 5.88
N GLN A 47 -17.05 -16.90 5.28
CA GLN A 47 -17.07 -16.24 3.97
C GLN A 47 -16.47 -14.84 4.04
N TRP A 48 -16.80 -14.09 5.08
CA TRP A 48 -16.27 -12.75 5.33
C TRP A 48 -14.74 -12.77 5.45
N ASP A 49 -14.21 -13.64 6.32
CA ASP A 49 -12.78 -13.79 6.54
C ASP A 49 -12.03 -14.18 5.27
N LEU A 50 -12.60 -15.11 4.50
CA LEU A 50 -12.03 -15.52 3.22
C LEU A 50 -11.97 -14.36 2.22
N LYS A 51 -13.04 -13.57 2.15
CA LYS A 51 -13.13 -12.39 1.27
C LYS A 51 -12.12 -11.31 1.69
N GLU A 52 -12.02 -11.02 3.00
CA GLU A 52 -11.06 -10.03 3.53
C GLU A 52 -9.62 -10.47 3.29
N SER A 53 -9.30 -11.74 3.56
CA SER A 53 -7.96 -12.31 3.33
C SER A 53 -7.57 -12.29 1.85
N ARG A 54 -8.49 -12.65 0.95
CA ARG A 54 -8.26 -12.56 -0.50
C ARG A 54 -8.07 -11.11 -0.95
N GLY A 55 -8.86 -10.19 -0.42
CA GLY A 55 -8.77 -8.76 -0.69
C GLY A 55 -7.42 -8.18 -0.26
N LEU A 56 -6.98 -8.49 0.95
CA LEU A 56 -5.67 -8.06 1.46
C LEU A 56 -4.51 -8.63 0.63
N ARG A 57 -4.54 -9.93 0.34
CA ARG A 57 -3.52 -10.58 -0.47
C ARG A 57 -3.39 -9.93 -1.84
N ARG A 58 -4.52 -9.62 -2.49
CA ARG A 58 -4.53 -8.90 -3.78
C ARG A 58 -3.94 -7.50 -3.67
N ARG A 59 -4.28 -6.71 -2.62
CA ARG A 59 -3.73 -5.38 -2.40
C ARG A 59 -2.22 -5.43 -2.22
N LEU A 60 -1.71 -6.35 -1.40
CA LEU A 60 -0.26 -6.55 -1.19
C LEU A 60 0.47 -6.97 -2.47
N GLN A 61 -0.11 -7.85 -3.28
CA GLN A 61 0.46 -8.22 -4.59
C GLN A 61 0.54 -7.03 -5.55
N VAL A 62 -0.51 -6.19 -5.56
CA VAL A 62 -0.55 -4.98 -6.39
C VAL A 62 0.42 -3.93 -5.86
N ALA A 63 0.55 -3.77 -4.56
CA ALA A 63 1.44 -2.79 -3.93
C ALA A 63 2.91 -3.03 -4.28
N ARG A 64 3.35 -4.28 -4.46
CA ARG A 64 4.75 -4.66 -4.78
C ARG A 64 5.75 -4.08 -3.78
N LEU A 65 5.46 -4.19 -2.48
CA LEU A 65 6.37 -3.71 -1.45
C LEU A 65 7.74 -4.40 -1.58
N ARG A 66 8.81 -3.63 -1.40
CA ARG A 66 10.20 -4.10 -1.52
C ARG A 66 10.52 -5.22 -0.54
N GLN A 67 9.91 -5.17 0.65
CA GLN A 67 10.12 -6.15 1.71
C GLN A 67 8.85 -6.35 2.53
N GLN A 68 8.76 -7.50 3.17
CA GLN A 68 7.74 -7.74 4.17
C GLN A 68 8.10 -6.97 5.43
N ALA A 69 7.23 -6.06 5.84
CA ALA A 69 7.40 -5.25 7.03
C ALA A 69 6.04 -5.02 7.70
N ALA A 70 6.01 -5.01 9.02
CA ALA A 70 4.84 -4.67 9.79
C ALA A 70 5.18 -3.59 10.82
N VAL A 71 4.21 -2.73 11.12
CA VAL A 71 4.40 -1.66 12.11
C VAL A 71 4.67 -2.24 13.49
N GLU A 72 4.07 -3.38 13.76
CA GLU A 72 4.20 -4.14 15.01
C GLU A 72 5.64 -4.64 15.24
N ASP A 73 6.42 -4.82 14.18
CA ASP A 73 7.80 -5.34 14.22
C ASP A 73 8.86 -4.23 14.24
N ILE A 74 8.45 -2.95 14.30
CA ILE A 74 9.39 -1.82 14.35
C ILE A 74 10.04 -1.78 15.73
N ASP A 75 11.38 -1.91 15.77
CA ASP A 75 12.14 -1.75 17.00
C ASP A 75 12.35 -0.26 17.31
N PHE A 76 11.61 0.25 18.29
CA PHE A 76 11.73 1.62 18.79
C PHE A 76 12.77 1.80 19.91
N ARG A 77 13.46 0.72 20.35
CA ARG A 77 14.47 0.79 21.43
C ARG A 77 15.81 1.31 20.93
N THR A 78 16.09 1.07 19.66
CA THR A 78 17.33 1.54 19.03
C THR A 78 17.22 3.04 18.78
N HIS A 79 18.17 3.82 19.30
CA HIS A 79 18.28 5.27 19.09
C HIS A 79 18.63 5.57 17.63
N ARG A 80 17.60 5.71 16.78
CA ARG A 80 17.71 6.03 15.35
C ARG A 80 17.10 7.39 15.02
N GLY A 81 16.70 8.18 16.02
CA GLY A 81 15.95 9.42 15.81
C GLY A 81 14.47 9.21 15.42
N LEU A 82 13.99 7.95 15.45
CA LEU A 82 12.60 7.64 15.08
C LEU A 82 11.64 7.97 16.23
N ASP A 83 10.73 8.90 16.01
CA ASP A 83 9.63 9.19 16.95
C ASP A 83 8.57 8.09 16.88
N LYS A 84 8.40 7.38 17.99
CA LYS A 84 7.42 6.31 18.13
C LYS A 84 5.99 6.84 17.98
N ALA A 85 5.68 7.97 18.60
CA ALA A 85 4.31 8.52 18.59
C ALA A 85 3.93 8.97 17.17
N ALA A 86 4.84 9.68 16.49
CA ALA A 86 4.65 10.07 15.10
C ALA A 86 4.50 8.85 14.18
N THR A 87 5.36 7.82 14.33
CA THR A 87 5.28 6.61 13.50
C THR A 87 3.96 5.85 13.71
N LEU A 88 3.50 5.74 14.94
CA LEU A 88 2.22 5.07 15.24
C LEU A 88 1.03 5.88 14.71
N SER A 89 1.06 7.21 14.80
CA SER A 89 0.06 8.10 14.21
C SER A 89 -0.01 7.93 12.69
N LEU A 90 1.14 7.85 12.02
CA LEU A 90 1.21 7.55 10.58
C LEU A 90 0.62 6.18 10.24
N ALA A 91 0.81 5.20 11.12
CA ALA A 91 0.26 3.85 10.92
C ALA A 91 -1.28 3.80 10.98
N GLU A 92 -1.95 4.82 11.53
CA GLU A 92 -3.40 4.96 11.48
C GLU A 92 -3.91 5.37 10.09
N CYS A 93 -3.00 5.78 9.20
CA CYS A 93 -3.26 6.15 7.81
C CYS A 93 -4.25 7.34 7.62
N GLY A 94 -4.45 8.17 8.63
CA GLY A 94 -5.32 9.36 8.55
C GLY A 94 -4.86 10.36 7.47
N TYR A 95 -3.54 10.42 7.20
CA TYR A 95 -2.96 11.26 6.16
C TYR A 95 -3.47 10.93 4.74
N ILE A 96 -3.92 9.68 4.50
CA ILE A 96 -4.49 9.28 3.21
C ILE A 96 -5.82 10.00 2.96
N ALA A 97 -6.65 10.11 3.99
CA ALA A 97 -7.94 10.80 3.88
C ALA A 97 -7.77 12.32 3.70
N SER A 98 -6.72 12.92 4.27
CA SER A 98 -6.37 14.33 4.09
C SER A 98 -5.54 14.61 2.84
N HIS A 99 -5.15 13.58 2.09
CA HIS A 99 -4.25 13.65 0.93
C HIS A 99 -2.89 14.31 1.25
N SER A 100 -2.43 14.15 2.50
CA SER A 100 -1.17 14.69 2.97
C SER A 100 0.00 13.80 2.54
N ASN A 101 1.16 14.41 2.27
CA ASN A 101 2.36 13.71 1.87
C ASN A 101 3.30 13.48 3.05
N ILE A 102 4.13 12.44 2.97
CA ILE A 102 5.10 12.09 4.01
C ILE A 102 6.49 12.04 3.36
N ILE A 103 7.47 12.62 4.04
CA ILE A 103 8.87 12.51 3.66
C ILE A 103 9.63 11.78 4.79
N ILE A 104 10.34 10.71 4.44
CA ILE A 104 11.18 9.93 5.35
C ILE A 104 12.62 10.14 4.91
N THR A 105 13.41 10.86 5.72
CA THR A 105 14.83 11.12 5.43
C THR A 105 15.74 10.53 6.51
N GLY A 106 17.01 10.36 6.19
CA GLY A 106 18.03 9.92 7.13
C GLY A 106 19.16 9.13 6.46
N PRO A 107 20.24 8.79 7.17
CA PRO A 107 21.39 8.10 6.60
C PRO A 107 21.06 6.67 6.13
N THR A 108 21.95 6.11 5.31
CA THR A 108 21.83 4.72 4.83
C THR A 108 21.78 3.73 6.00
N GLY A 109 20.95 2.70 5.87
CA GLY A 109 20.92 1.57 6.82
C GLY A 109 20.07 1.79 8.08
N VAL A 110 19.49 2.98 8.32
CA VAL A 110 18.65 3.23 9.52
C VAL A 110 17.25 2.63 9.45
N GLY A 111 16.84 2.02 8.33
CA GLY A 111 15.57 1.33 8.20
C GLY A 111 14.45 2.14 7.57
N LYS A 112 14.73 3.25 6.87
CA LYS A 112 13.71 4.10 6.19
C LYS A 112 12.77 3.31 5.29
N SER A 113 13.32 2.51 4.38
CA SER A 113 12.53 1.67 3.45
C SER A 113 11.68 0.64 4.21
N TYR A 114 12.19 0.12 5.35
CA TYR A 114 11.41 -0.77 6.21
C TYR A 114 10.19 -0.05 6.80
N ILE A 115 10.38 1.16 7.32
CA ILE A 115 9.30 1.98 7.88
C ILE A 115 8.27 2.31 6.82
N ALA A 116 8.71 2.76 5.62
CA ALA A 116 7.80 3.03 4.50
C ALA A 116 7.01 1.79 4.09
N CYS A 117 7.66 0.61 4.00
CA CYS A 117 6.99 -0.65 3.71
C CYS A 117 6.01 -1.06 4.83
N ALA A 118 6.35 -0.84 6.11
CA ALA A 118 5.48 -1.15 7.25
C ALA A 118 4.21 -0.29 7.24
N ILE A 119 4.34 1.02 7.01
CA ILE A 119 3.21 1.95 6.87
C ILE A 119 2.35 1.57 5.65
N ALA A 120 2.97 1.28 4.50
CA ALA A 120 2.29 0.87 3.29
C ALA A 120 1.55 -0.48 3.45
N ASN A 121 2.14 -1.44 4.17
CA ASN A 121 1.48 -2.68 4.54
C ASN A 121 0.23 -2.42 5.40
N LYS A 122 0.36 -1.55 6.41
CA LYS A 122 -0.76 -1.15 7.26
C LYS A 122 -1.88 -0.50 6.45
N ALA A 123 -1.56 0.37 5.49
CA ALA A 123 -2.53 0.96 4.57
C ALA A 123 -3.27 -0.12 3.76
N CYS A 124 -2.56 -1.13 3.23
CA CYS A 124 -3.18 -2.29 2.57
C CYS A 124 -4.13 -3.05 3.49
N ARG A 125 -3.77 -3.24 4.77
CA ARG A 125 -4.62 -3.90 5.80
C ARG A 125 -5.87 -3.08 6.09
N LEU A 126 -5.77 -1.75 6.06
CA LEU A 126 -6.89 -0.79 6.20
C LEU A 126 -7.67 -0.58 4.89
N LYS A 127 -7.44 -1.42 3.88
CA LYS A 127 -8.15 -1.47 2.59
C LYS A 127 -7.76 -0.40 1.58
N HIS A 128 -6.76 0.42 1.85
CA HIS A 128 -6.25 1.39 0.88
C HIS A 128 -5.51 0.73 -0.27
N SER A 129 -5.63 1.31 -1.45
CA SER A 129 -4.85 0.95 -2.62
C SER A 129 -3.45 1.56 -2.53
N VAL A 130 -2.43 0.73 -2.71
CA VAL A 130 -1.02 1.13 -2.55
C VAL A 130 -0.21 0.72 -3.77
N ARG A 131 0.75 1.56 -4.15
CA ARG A 131 1.81 1.25 -5.11
C ARG A 131 3.15 1.68 -4.52
N TYR A 132 4.14 0.82 -4.68
CA TYR A 132 5.52 1.09 -4.27
C TYR A 132 6.43 1.01 -5.50
N PHE A 133 7.34 1.98 -5.60
CA PHE A 133 8.40 2.00 -6.60
C PHE A 133 9.71 2.42 -5.93
N GLY A 134 10.82 1.76 -6.32
CA GLY A 134 12.11 2.43 -6.27
C GLY A 134 12.14 3.55 -7.30
N CYS A 135 12.83 4.65 -7.03
CA CYS A 135 12.89 5.78 -7.96
C CYS A 135 13.35 5.33 -9.35
N GLY A 136 14.41 4.51 -9.44
CA GLY A 136 14.89 3.97 -10.70
C GLY A 136 13.86 3.12 -11.45
N ASP A 137 13.08 2.29 -10.72
CA ASP A 137 12.03 1.46 -11.31
C ASP A 137 10.88 2.32 -11.86
N LEU A 138 10.54 3.42 -11.16
CA LEU A 138 9.53 4.37 -11.64
C LEU A 138 10.00 5.01 -12.95
N LEU A 139 11.24 5.51 -13.01
CA LEU A 139 11.82 6.12 -14.21
C LEU A 139 11.86 5.13 -15.38
N GLN A 140 12.27 3.90 -15.15
CA GLN A 140 12.26 2.87 -16.18
C GLN A 140 10.83 2.58 -16.66
N THR A 141 9.87 2.48 -15.74
CA THR A 141 8.46 2.22 -16.06
C THR A 141 7.86 3.36 -16.89
N THR A 142 8.16 4.62 -16.56
CA THR A 142 7.70 5.80 -17.34
C THR A 142 8.31 5.84 -18.72
N SER A 143 9.62 5.59 -18.84
CA SER A 143 10.33 5.54 -20.13
C SER A 143 9.76 4.45 -21.05
N LEU A 144 9.54 3.24 -20.54
CA LEU A 144 8.91 2.16 -21.30
C LEU A 144 7.49 2.52 -21.73
N ALA A 145 6.70 3.11 -20.83
CA ALA A 145 5.33 3.52 -21.11
C ALA A 145 5.26 4.66 -22.16
N ARG A 146 6.27 5.54 -22.23
CA ARG A 146 6.42 6.51 -23.32
C ARG A 146 6.69 5.81 -24.64
N ALA A 147 7.60 4.82 -24.63
CA ALA A 147 8.01 4.11 -25.84
C ALA A 147 6.87 3.30 -26.47
N ASP A 148 6.01 2.69 -25.65
CA ASP A 148 4.89 1.85 -26.10
C ASP A 148 3.55 2.59 -26.19
N GLY A 149 3.51 3.89 -25.85
CA GLY A 149 2.31 4.73 -25.90
C GLY A 149 1.34 4.53 -24.72
N SER A 150 1.69 3.75 -23.70
CA SER A 150 0.82 3.47 -22.55
C SER A 150 0.97 4.49 -21.40
N TYR A 151 1.77 5.55 -21.58
CA TYR A 151 2.09 6.51 -20.52
C TYR A 151 0.85 7.12 -19.84
N GLN A 152 -0.12 7.58 -20.62
CA GLN A 152 -1.36 8.15 -20.08
C GLN A 152 -2.17 7.12 -19.27
N LEU A 153 -2.08 5.84 -19.61
CA LEU A 153 -2.70 4.77 -18.83
C LEU A 153 -1.96 4.56 -17.50
N LEU A 154 -0.63 4.66 -17.50
CA LEU A 154 0.18 4.60 -16.29
C LEU A 154 -0.17 5.75 -15.34
N VAL A 155 -0.17 7.01 -15.82
CA VAL A 155 -0.52 8.20 -15.03
C VAL A 155 -1.89 8.04 -14.39
N ARG A 156 -2.93 7.69 -15.17
CA ARG A 156 -4.28 7.45 -14.64
C ARG A 156 -4.38 6.33 -13.61
N ARG A 157 -3.53 5.29 -13.72
CA ARG A 157 -3.47 4.22 -12.70
C ARG A 157 -2.83 4.72 -11.39
N LEU A 158 -1.78 5.52 -11.50
CA LEU A 158 -1.11 6.10 -10.34
C LEU A 158 -2.00 7.16 -9.67
N GLU A 159 -2.68 8.01 -10.44
CA GLU A 159 -3.67 8.98 -9.95
C GLU A 159 -4.76 8.33 -9.08
N LYS A 160 -5.31 7.18 -9.53
CA LYS A 160 -6.35 6.43 -8.79
C LYS A 160 -5.82 5.64 -7.58
N THR A 161 -4.52 5.59 -7.37
CA THR A 161 -3.91 4.89 -6.24
C THR A 161 -3.91 5.81 -5.03
N GLU A 162 -4.51 5.41 -3.91
CA GLU A 162 -4.62 6.26 -2.72
C GLU A 162 -3.25 6.57 -2.09
N LEU A 163 -2.32 5.62 -2.10
CA LEU A 163 -0.97 5.81 -1.57
C LEU A 163 0.09 5.36 -2.56
N LEU A 164 0.96 6.28 -2.96
CA LEU A 164 2.16 6.04 -3.75
C LEU A 164 3.40 6.13 -2.85
N VAL A 165 4.24 5.11 -2.86
CA VAL A 165 5.54 5.13 -2.18
C VAL A 165 6.65 5.19 -3.22
N ILE A 166 7.54 6.18 -3.10
CA ILE A 166 8.72 6.35 -3.94
C ILE A 166 9.95 6.27 -3.04
N ASP A 167 10.71 5.20 -3.18
CA ASP A 167 11.91 4.94 -2.39
C ASP A 167 13.19 5.27 -3.18
N ASP A 168 14.29 5.47 -2.47
CA ASP A 168 15.59 5.83 -3.03
C ASP A 168 15.54 7.16 -3.85
N TRP A 169 14.71 8.13 -3.40
CA TRP A 169 14.60 9.44 -4.02
C TRP A 169 15.89 10.24 -3.94
N GLY A 170 16.29 10.87 -5.05
CA GLY A 170 17.52 11.68 -5.13
C GLY A 170 18.80 10.86 -5.28
N MET A 171 18.72 9.53 -5.39
CA MET A 171 19.91 8.68 -5.61
C MET A 171 20.39 8.67 -7.08
N TYR A 172 19.54 9.10 -7.99
CA TYR A 172 19.83 9.13 -9.43
C TYR A 172 19.61 10.53 -9.99
N PRO A 173 20.52 11.03 -10.83
CA PRO A 173 20.26 12.28 -11.55
C PRO A 173 19.07 12.09 -12.48
N LEU A 174 18.14 13.04 -12.46
CA LEU A 174 17.01 13.07 -13.36
C LEU A 174 17.36 13.94 -14.56
N ASP A 175 17.27 13.40 -15.77
CA ASP A 175 17.28 14.22 -16.96
C ASP A 175 15.98 15.04 -17.10
N ALA A 176 15.90 15.92 -18.07
CA ALA A 176 14.77 16.85 -18.23
C ALA A 176 13.44 16.12 -18.50
N ASP A 177 13.47 15.00 -19.22
CA ASP A 177 12.28 14.24 -19.58
C ASP A 177 11.79 13.41 -18.39
N ALA A 178 12.70 12.72 -17.70
CA ALA A 178 12.39 12.01 -16.47
C ALA A 178 11.85 12.94 -15.37
N SER A 179 12.45 14.12 -15.21
CA SER A 179 11.96 15.15 -14.28
C SER A 179 10.54 15.59 -14.61
N ARG A 180 10.23 15.78 -15.90
CA ARG A 180 8.88 16.16 -16.35
C ARG A 180 7.87 15.05 -16.06
N ASP A 181 8.22 13.80 -16.37
CA ASP A 181 7.34 12.66 -16.18
C ASP A 181 6.99 12.44 -14.69
N VAL A 182 8.01 12.50 -13.83
CA VAL A 182 7.79 12.38 -12.38
C VAL A 182 6.96 13.54 -11.85
N PHE A 183 7.23 14.76 -12.29
CA PHE A 183 6.45 15.94 -11.91
C PHE A 183 4.98 15.80 -12.34
N GLU A 184 4.71 15.40 -13.58
CA GLU A 184 3.34 15.16 -14.07
C GLU A 184 2.60 14.12 -13.22
N ILE A 185 3.27 13.02 -12.83
CA ILE A 185 2.70 12.01 -11.94
C ILE A 185 2.38 12.60 -10.57
N LEU A 186 3.30 13.35 -9.96
CA LEU A 186 3.10 13.94 -8.64
C LEU A 186 2.00 15.01 -8.67
N GLU A 187 1.99 15.87 -9.69
CA GLU A 187 0.98 16.91 -9.87
C GLU A 187 -0.42 16.33 -10.05
N SER A 188 -0.56 15.27 -10.86
CA SER A 188 -1.85 14.59 -11.07
C SER A 188 -2.44 14.00 -9.78
N ARG A 189 -1.62 13.80 -8.76
CA ARG A 189 -2.01 13.23 -7.47
C ARG A 189 -2.39 14.27 -6.43
N THR A 190 -2.10 15.55 -6.68
CA THR A 190 -2.39 16.63 -5.73
C THR A 190 -3.87 16.70 -5.41
N GLY A 191 -4.22 16.59 -4.12
CA GLY A 191 -5.62 16.55 -3.66
C GLY A 191 -6.40 15.28 -4.06
N GLN A 192 -5.73 14.26 -4.64
CA GLN A 192 -6.33 13.00 -5.07
C GLN A 192 -5.82 11.80 -4.28
N GLY A 193 -4.57 11.86 -3.80
CA GLY A 193 -3.95 10.78 -3.04
C GLY A 193 -2.65 11.22 -2.40
N SER A 194 -2.15 10.41 -1.48
CA SER A 194 -0.93 10.68 -0.72
C SER A 194 0.31 10.07 -1.36
N VAL A 195 1.46 10.69 -1.08
CA VAL A 195 2.77 10.17 -1.48
C VAL A 195 3.67 10.02 -0.26
N ILE A 196 4.36 8.89 -0.15
CA ILE A 196 5.49 8.72 0.77
C ILE A 196 6.76 8.76 -0.06
N VAL A 197 7.65 9.71 0.24
CA VAL A 197 8.97 9.79 -0.37
C VAL A 197 10.02 9.36 0.64
N VAL A 198 10.89 8.44 0.25
CA VAL A 198 12.01 7.97 1.08
C VAL A 198 13.31 8.41 0.42
N SER A 199 14.14 9.14 1.15
CA SER A 199 15.40 9.67 0.64
C SER A 199 16.55 9.50 1.64
N GLN A 200 17.76 9.36 1.09
CA GLN A 200 19.01 9.45 1.85
C GLN A 200 19.59 10.87 1.80
N VAL A 201 19.11 11.65 0.84
CA VAL A 201 19.53 13.03 0.63
C VAL A 201 18.65 13.95 1.49
N PRO A 202 19.25 14.86 2.28
CA PRO A 202 18.48 15.88 2.99
C PRO A 202 17.64 16.73 2.04
N ILE A 203 16.48 17.20 2.49
CA ILE A 203 15.56 17.98 1.64
C ILE A 203 16.24 19.24 1.10
N GLU A 204 17.09 19.86 1.92
CA GLU A 204 17.83 21.09 1.57
C GLU A 204 18.76 20.90 0.36
N ASP A 205 19.21 19.66 0.12
CA ASP A 205 20.11 19.33 -0.99
C ASP A 205 19.38 18.89 -2.25
N TRP A 206 18.06 18.62 -2.20
CA TRP A 206 17.27 18.24 -3.38
C TRP A 206 17.29 19.31 -4.47
N TYR A 207 17.54 20.56 -4.09
CA TYR A 207 17.63 21.71 -5.01
C TYR A 207 19.00 21.86 -5.67
N ARG A 208 20.07 21.32 -5.07
CA ARG A 208 21.45 21.51 -5.53
C ARG A 208 21.86 20.50 -6.57
N ASP A 209 21.34 19.27 -6.51
CA ASP A 209 21.77 18.15 -7.36
C ASP A 209 20.98 18.04 -8.68
N GLY A 210 20.32 19.12 -9.13
CA GLY A 210 19.56 19.11 -10.38
C GLY A 210 18.28 18.27 -10.33
N VAL A 211 17.93 17.74 -9.16
CA VAL A 211 16.59 17.23 -8.85
C VAL A 211 15.70 18.47 -8.80
N SER A 212 15.39 18.93 -9.96
CA SER A 212 14.66 20.12 -10.39
C SER A 212 13.93 20.88 -9.27
N THR A 213 14.06 22.22 -9.26
CA THR A 213 13.23 23.21 -8.56
C THR A 213 11.72 22.96 -8.61
N ARG A 214 11.25 22.05 -9.45
CA ARG A 214 9.86 21.62 -9.57
C ARG A 214 9.46 20.53 -8.57
N CYS A 215 10.42 19.80 -7.98
CA CYS A 215 10.17 18.87 -6.87
C CYS A 215 9.96 19.60 -5.52
N ALA A 216 10.04 20.92 -5.50
CA ALA A 216 9.59 21.79 -4.40
C ALA A 216 8.11 21.60 -4.03
N TYR A 217 7.38 20.84 -4.80
CA TYR A 217 5.98 20.47 -4.56
C TYR A 217 5.76 19.69 -3.24
N PHE A 218 6.84 19.12 -2.69
CA PHE A 218 6.81 18.55 -1.34
C PHE A 218 7.00 19.58 -0.22
N GLY A 219 7.06 20.89 -0.57
CA GLY A 219 7.25 21.97 0.42
C GLY A 219 6.16 22.05 1.49
N ASP A 220 4.98 21.51 1.20
CA ASP A 220 3.85 21.36 2.12
C ASP A 220 3.72 19.93 2.64
N ALA A 221 4.83 19.17 2.72
CA ALA A 221 4.79 17.86 3.36
C ALA A 221 4.45 18.03 4.84
N ASP A 222 3.24 17.64 5.20
CA ASP A 222 2.66 17.85 6.52
C ASP A 222 3.39 17.07 7.63
N GLN A 223 4.23 16.11 7.28
CA GLN A 223 4.93 15.28 8.25
C GLN A 223 6.32 14.86 7.76
N LEU A 224 7.35 15.26 8.52
CA LEU A 224 8.74 14.88 8.34
C LEU A 224 9.12 13.84 9.39
N VAL A 225 9.53 12.65 8.96
CA VAL A 225 10.13 11.61 9.81
C VAL A 225 11.64 11.62 9.56
N ARG A 226 12.41 12.08 10.53
CA ARG A 226 13.89 12.13 10.50
C ARG A 226 14.48 10.94 11.22
#